data_6a9b15fa442c0637cb1e7c6aa786bf8e
#
_entry.id   6a9b15fa442c0637cb1e7c6aa786bf8e
#
_cell.length_a   1.000
_cell.length_b   1.000
_cell.length_c   1.000
_cell.angle_alpha   90.00
_cell.angle_beta   90.00
_cell.angle_gamma   90.00
#
_symmetry.space_group_name_H-M   'P 1'
#
loop_
_entity.id
_entity.type
_entity.pdbx_description
1 polymer ?
#
loop_
_entity_poly.entity_id
_entity_poly.type
_entity_poly.pdbx_seq_one_letter_code
_entity_poly.pdbx_strand_id
1 'polypeptide(L)'
;MTATGYGRVSVDYAQLSMSEILCHGLGAHFLFEKDCTVIDVGGQDTKAIRIENAKPTDFIMNDKCSAGTGKFLEISAGRLGLELSEIYKTARKNPAIKLSSTCTVFAESEIVSLSANGAETSEIAYAIVDSSAHKVAALIKRLENQIYFLSGGLSNVPLFKQLLGEHLGAEIFTHENAIYCGAIGAAIMGKRRKDEV
;
A
#
# COMPACT_ATOMS: atom_id res chain seq x y z
N MET A 1 -17.82 -18.46 8.69
CA MET A 1 -17.12 -17.55 7.75
C MET A 1 -16.67 -16.31 8.52
N THR A 2 -15.48 -15.76 8.23
CA THR A 2 -14.93 -14.59 8.91
C THR A 2 -14.82 -13.43 7.92
N ALA A 3 -15.37 -12.27 8.26
CA ALA A 3 -15.27 -11.05 7.48
C ALA A 3 -14.16 -10.13 8.02
N THR A 4 -13.49 -9.41 7.13
CA THR A 4 -12.51 -8.36 7.45
C THR A 4 -12.55 -7.28 6.37
N GLY A 5 -11.71 -6.24 6.51
CA GLY A 5 -11.67 -5.11 5.61
C GLY A 5 -12.68 -4.03 5.94
N TYR A 6 -12.74 -3.01 5.10
CA TYR A 6 -13.59 -1.85 5.30
C TYR A 6 -15.09 -2.21 5.36
N GLY A 7 -15.53 -3.11 4.48
CA GLY A 7 -16.93 -3.55 4.38
C GLY A 7 -17.35 -4.66 5.35
N ARG A 8 -16.50 -5.08 6.30
CA ARG A 8 -16.77 -6.25 7.18
C ARG A 8 -18.07 -6.18 7.97
N VAL A 9 -18.55 -4.98 8.28
CA VAL A 9 -19.78 -4.77 9.04
C VAL A 9 -21.06 -4.96 8.21
N SER A 10 -20.93 -4.96 6.88
CA SER A 10 -22.03 -5.14 5.95
C SER A 10 -22.16 -6.58 5.44
N VAL A 11 -21.39 -7.52 6.00
CA VAL A 11 -21.40 -8.94 5.62
C VAL A 11 -22.25 -9.71 6.63
N ASP A 12 -23.55 -9.77 6.38
CA ASP A 12 -24.57 -10.34 7.28
C ASP A 12 -24.44 -11.87 7.46
N TYR A 13 -23.88 -12.57 6.49
CA TYR A 13 -23.61 -14.01 6.57
C TYR A 13 -22.29 -14.37 7.26
N ALA A 14 -21.50 -13.38 7.71
CA ALA A 14 -20.27 -13.63 8.46
C ALA A 14 -20.56 -13.96 9.92
N GLN A 15 -20.04 -15.09 10.38
CA GLN A 15 -20.15 -15.51 11.79
C GLN A 15 -19.15 -14.74 12.70
N LEU A 16 -18.12 -14.13 12.12
CA LEU A 16 -17.07 -13.42 12.82
C LEU A 16 -16.64 -12.20 12.01
N SER A 17 -16.56 -11.06 12.67
CA SER A 17 -16.00 -9.82 12.11
C SER A 17 -14.71 -9.48 12.82
N MET A 18 -13.61 -9.32 12.08
CA MET A 18 -12.27 -9.10 12.59
C MET A 18 -11.65 -7.82 12.05
N SER A 19 -10.81 -7.20 12.88
CA SER A 19 -10.05 -6.02 12.50
C SER A 19 -9.17 -6.31 11.28
N GLU A 20 -9.17 -5.40 10.33
CA GLU A 20 -8.32 -5.47 9.13
C GLU A 20 -6.83 -5.47 9.49
N ILE A 21 -6.42 -4.67 10.48
CA ILE A 21 -5.04 -4.61 10.97
C ILE A 21 -4.58 -5.99 11.47
N LEU A 22 -5.41 -6.65 12.28
CA LEU A 22 -5.11 -7.98 12.79
C LEU A 22 -5.00 -9.00 11.66
N CYS A 23 -5.95 -8.98 10.72
CA CYS A 23 -5.97 -9.93 9.61
C CYS A 23 -4.79 -9.73 8.66
N HIS A 24 -4.45 -8.49 8.28
CA HIS A 24 -3.28 -8.20 7.44
C HIS A 24 -1.98 -8.63 8.14
N GLY A 25 -1.82 -8.32 9.42
CA GLY A 25 -0.66 -8.75 10.18
C GLY A 25 -0.47 -10.27 10.25
N LEU A 26 -1.54 -11.00 10.58
CA LEU A 26 -1.49 -12.46 10.65
C LEU A 26 -1.29 -13.12 9.27
N GLY A 27 -1.94 -12.59 8.23
CA GLY A 27 -1.78 -13.11 6.88
C GLY A 27 -0.38 -12.85 6.32
N ALA A 28 0.19 -11.68 6.57
CA ALA A 28 1.55 -11.36 6.18
C ALA A 28 2.57 -12.24 6.91
N HIS A 29 2.41 -12.42 8.23
CA HIS A 29 3.28 -13.32 8.99
C HIS A 29 3.18 -14.77 8.49
N PHE A 30 1.99 -15.24 8.14
CA PHE A 30 1.80 -16.58 7.56
C PHE A 30 2.56 -16.78 6.23
N LEU A 31 2.61 -15.74 5.39
CA LEU A 31 3.30 -15.79 4.09
C LEU A 31 4.81 -15.59 4.20
N PHE A 32 5.27 -14.81 5.16
CA PHE A 32 6.67 -14.40 5.28
C PHE A 32 7.43 -15.13 6.37
N GLU A 33 6.75 -15.66 7.38
CA GLU A 33 7.29 -16.41 8.52
C GLU A 33 8.37 -15.68 9.34
N LYS A 34 8.34 -14.33 9.31
CA LYS A 34 9.28 -13.48 10.06
C LYS A 34 8.55 -12.30 10.68
N ASP A 35 9.09 -11.83 11.79
CA ASP A 35 8.71 -10.54 12.36
C ASP A 35 9.17 -9.41 11.45
N CYS A 36 8.30 -8.45 11.20
CA CYS A 36 8.52 -7.38 10.23
C CYS A 36 7.53 -6.22 10.44
N THR A 37 7.71 -5.14 9.70
CA THR A 37 6.64 -4.17 9.48
C THR A 37 5.92 -4.49 8.17
N VAL A 38 4.66 -4.86 8.27
CA VAL A 38 3.77 -5.04 7.11
C VAL A 38 3.35 -3.68 6.61
N ILE A 39 3.54 -3.44 5.33
CA ILE A 39 3.11 -2.24 4.61
C ILE A 39 1.93 -2.64 3.75
N ASP A 40 0.74 -2.26 4.15
CA ASP A 40 -0.47 -2.51 3.37
C ASP A 40 -0.89 -1.24 2.65
N VAL A 41 -0.79 -1.24 1.33
CA VAL A 41 -1.21 -0.10 0.51
C VAL A 41 -2.50 -0.47 -0.20
N GLY A 42 -3.60 -0.01 0.38
CA GLY A 42 -4.95 -0.18 -0.13
C GLY A 42 -5.36 0.89 -1.14
N GLY A 43 -6.58 0.76 -1.66
CA GLY A 43 -7.18 1.76 -2.55
C GLY A 43 -7.48 3.09 -1.84
N GLN A 44 -7.93 3.05 -0.58
CA GLN A 44 -8.42 4.22 0.16
C GLN A 44 -7.51 4.62 1.33
N ASP A 45 -6.73 3.69 1.85
CA ASP A 45 -5.88 3.89 3.01
C ASP A 45 -4.54 3.18 2.85
N THR A 46 -3.61 3.50 3.75
CA THR A 46 -2.31 2.85 3.85
C THR A 46 -2.02 2.58 5.31
N LYS A 47 -1.61 1.36 5.61
CA LYS A 47 -1.29 0.91 6.96
C LYS A 47 0.15 0.42 7.05
N ALA A 48 0.81 0.72 8.15
CA ALA A 48 2.03 0.05 8.57
C ALA A 48 1.73 -0.68 9.87
N ILE A 49 2.00 -1.99 9.93
CA ILE A 49 1.65 -2.85 11.06
C ILE A 49 2.92 -3.56 11.51
N ARG A 50 3.36 -3.31 12.74
CA ARG A 50 4.51 -4.00 13.34
C ARG A 50 4.10 -5.38 13.81
N ILE A 51 4.87 -6.39 13.44
CA ILE A 51 4.72 -7.77 13.87
C ILE A 51 5.89 -8.13 14.75
N GLU A 52 5.61 -8.61 15.96
CA GLU A 52 6.57 -9.12 16.92
C GLU A 52 6.02 -10.40 17.55
N ASN A 53 6.83 -11.45 17.58
CA ASN A 53 6.42 -12.77 18.07
C ASN A 53 5.13 -13.27 17.40
N ALA A 54 5.08 -13.14 16.08
CA ALA A 54 3.95 -13.55 15.24
C ALA A 54 2.62 -12.81 15.53
N LYS A 55 2.65 -11.63 16.17
CA LYS A 55 1.46 -10.86 16.54
C LYS A 55 1.62 -9.39 16.17
N PRO A 56 0.57 -8.72 15.70
CA PRO A 56 0.56 -7.27 15.59
C PRO A 56 0.71 -6.61 16.97
N THR A 57 1.72 -5.75 17.13
CA THR A 57 2.02 -5.05 18.40
C THR A 57 1.78 -3.55 18.31
N ASP A 58 1.93 -2.97 17.11
CA ASP A 58 1.74 -1.55 16.90
C ASP A 58 1.32 -1.28 15.44
N PHE A 59 0.68 -0.16 15.17
CA PHE A 59 0.31 0.22 13.81
C PHE A 59 0.19 1.72 13.64
N ILE A 60 0.40 2.17 12.42
CA ILE A 60 0.09 3.52 11.96
C ILE A 60 -0.78 3.40 10.70
N MET A 61 -1.75 4.30 10.56
CA MET A 61 -2.64 4.32 9.41
C MET A 61 -2.79 5.74 8.86
N ASN A 62 -2.82 5.85 7.53
CA ASN A 62 -3.31 7.01 6.81
C ASN A 62 -4.64 6.65 6.15
N ASP A 63 -5.73 7.09 6.74
CA ASP A 63 -7.11 6.89 6.28
C ASP A 63 -7.83 8.22 5.94
N LYS A 64 -7.13 9.34 6.06
CA LYS A 64 -7.70 10.69 5.90
C LYS A 64 -7.21 11.43 4.65
N CYS A 65 -6.12 10.95 4.05
CA CYS A 65 -5.52 11.58 2.89
C CYS A 65 -5.23 10.53 1.82
N SER A 66 -5.69 10.76 0.60
CA SER A 66 -5.45 9.84 -0.53
C SER A 66 -3.99 9.79 -0.97
N ALA A 67 -3.16 10.78 -0.62
CA ALA A 67 -1.73 10.77 -0.93
C ALA A 67 -1.05 9.53 -0.31
N GLY A 68 -0.38 8.74 -1.14
CA GLY A 68 0.23 7.48 -0.73
C GLY A 68 -0.73 6.28 -0.70
N THR A 69 -1.89 6.38 -1.36
CA THR A 69 -2.85 5.28 -1.54
C THR A 69 -3.07 4.96 -3.02
N GLY A 70 -3.74 3.86 -3.32
CA GLY A 70 -4.11 3.51 -4.68
C GLY A 70 -5.00 4.57 -5.35
N LYS A 71 -5.84 5.28 -4.59
CA LYS A 71 -6.72 6.34 -5.11
C LYS A 71 -5.94 7.54 -5.65
N PHE A 72 -4.83 7.90 -5.02
CA PHE A 72 -3.94 8.93 -5.54
C PHE A 72 -3.39 8.53 -6.92
N LEU A 73 -2.92 7.29 -7.06
CA LEU A 73 -2.36 6.78 -8.31
C LEU A 73 -3.43 6.69 -9.41
N GLU A 74 -4.64 6.25 -9.07
CA GLU A 74 -5.78 6.17 -10.00
C GLU A 74 -6.17 7.55 -10.54
N ILE A 75 -6.35 8.53 -9.65
CA ILE A 75 -6.70 9.92 -10.03
C ILE A 75 -5.58 10.51 -10.91
N SER A 76 -4.34 10.34 -10.50
CA SER A 76 -3.18 10.89 -11.21
C SER A 76 -2.98 10.25 -12.59
N ALA A 77 -3.18 8.93 -12.73
CA ALA A 77 -3.16 8.23 -14.00
C ALA A 77 -4.23 8.77 -14.94
N GLY A 78 -5.46 8.94 -14.43
CA GLY A 78 -6.56 9.52 -15.20
C GLY A 78 -6.26 10.93 -15.73
N ARG A 79 -5.48 11.76 -15.02
CA ARG A 79 -5.03 13.08 -15.51
C ARG A 79 -4.07 13.00 -16.70
N LEU A 80 -3.35 11.88 -16.81
CA LEU A 80 -2.49 11.58 -17.96
C LEU A 80 -3.20 10.83 -19.09
N GLY A 81 -4.50 10.53 -18.94
CA GLY A 81 -5.25 9.69 -19.88
C GLY A 81 -4.84 8.22 -19.84
N LEU A 82 -4.28 7.75 -18.72
CA LEU A 82 -3.82 6.38 -18.52
C LEU A 82 -4.74 5.63 -17.57
N GLU A 83 -4.85 4.32 -17.79
CA GLU A 83 -5.37 3.39 -16.79
C GLU A 83 -4.35 3.17 -15.66
N LEU A 84 -4.81 2.81 -14.47
CA LEU A 84 -3.93 2.56 -13.32
C LEU A 84 -2.84 1.53 -13.60
N SER A 85 -3.14 0.50 -14.38
CA SER A 85 -2.17 -0.54 -14.76
C SER A 85 -1.12 -0.05 -15.76
N GLU A 86 -1.43 1.00 -16.51
CA GLU A 86 -0.53 1.55 -17.54
C GLU A 86 0.49 2.51 -16.95
N ILE A 87 0.15 3.24 -15.87
CA ILE A 87 1.06 4.22 -15.27
C ILE A 87 2.39 3.57 -14.88
N TYR A 88 2.38 2.35 -14.37
CA TYR A 88 3.60 1.63 -13.96
C TYR A 88 4.45 1.15 -15.14
N LYS A 89 3.81 0.79 -16.25
CA LYS A 89 4.46 0.30 -17.46
C LYS A 89 5.06 1.45 -18.28
N THR A 90 4.38 2.59 -18.25
CA THR A 90 4.78 3.80 -18.98
C THR A 90 5.90 4.55 -18.29
N ALA A 91 6.00 4.48 -16.97
CA ALA A 91 6.90 5.25 -16.12
C ALA A 91 8.38 5.12 -16.53
N ARG A 92 9.05 6.25 -16.75
CA ARG A 92 10.49 6.35 -17.04
C ARG A 92 11.13 7.42 -16.18
N LYS A 93 12.25 7.07 -15.54
CA LYS A 93 12.97 7.95 -14.62
C LYS A 93 13.53 9.18 -15.34
N ASN A 94 13.15 10.37 -14.89
CA ASN A 94 13.84 11.62 -15.17
C ASN A 94 14.01 12.39 -13.86
N PRO A 95 15.24 12.57 -13.34
CA PRO A 95 15.49 13.26 -12.06
C PRO A 95 15.05 14.73 -12.03
N ALA A 96 14.89 15.36 -13.20
CA ALA A 96 14.44 16.75 -13.31
C ALA A 96 12.92 16.89 -13.11
N ILE A 97 12.15 15.83 -13.34
CA ILE A 97 10.68 15.84 -13.19
C ILE A 97 10.31 15.24 -11.84
N LYS A 98 9.73 16.07 -10.98
CA LYS A 98 9.30 15.67 -9.64
C LYS A 98 7.94 16.27 -9.33
N LEU A 99 7.15 15.57 -8.52
CA LEU A 99 5.96 16.12 -7.89
C LEU A 99 6.33 16.60 -6.49
N SER A 100 6.23 17.91 -6.26
CA SER A 100 6.53 18.55 -4.99
C SER A 100 5.33 18.57 -4.05
N SER A 101 4.12 18.55 -4.60
CA SER A 101 2.87 18.67 -3.86
C SER A 101 2.58 17.45 -3.01
N THR A 102 2.29 17.73 -1.72
CA THR A 102 1.95 16.68 -0.76
C THR A 102 0.48 16.33 -0.75
N CYS A 103 -0.39 17.18 -1.28
CA CYS A 103 -1.82 17.00 -1.34
C CYS A 103 -2.23 16.59 -2.76
N THR A 104 -3.13 15.62 -2.88
CA THR A 104 -3.62 15.11 -4.16
C THR A 104 -4.19 16.22 -5.06
N VAL A 105 -4.94 17.17 -4.49
CA VAL A 105 -5.55 18.28 -5.26
C VAL A 105 -4.48 19.17 -5.90
N PHE A 106 -3.42 19.49 -5.18
CA PHE A 106 -2.33 20.27 -5.72
C PHE A 106 -1.44 19.47 -6.67
N ALA A 107 -1.27 18.18 -6.42
CA ALA A 107 -0.57 17.28 -7.33
C ALA A 107 -1.26 17.20 -8.69
N GLU A 108 -2.60 17.19 -8.74
CA GLU A 108 -3.34 17.23 -10.01
C GLU A 108 -3.00 18.50 -10.83
N SER A 109 -2.97 19.66 -10.19
CA SER A 109 -2.61 20.92 -10.86
C SER A 109 -1.15 20.92 -11.32
N GLU A 110 -0.25 20.32 -10.54
CA GLU A 110 1.17 20.19 -10.88
C GLU A 110 1.38 19.23 -12.07
N ILE A 111 0.66 18.11 -12.14
CA ILE A 111 0.65 17.17 -13.27
C ILE A 111 0.23 17.89 -14.56
N VAL A 112 -0.87 18.65 -14.52
CA VAL A 112 -1.34 19.43 -15.67
C VAL A 112 -0.29 20.46 -16.09
N SER A 113 0.32 21.15 -15.15
CA SER A 113 1.38 22.12 -15.44
C SER A 113 2.60 21.50 -16.07
N LEU A 114 3.06 20.35 -15.57
CA LEU A 114 4.20 19.61 -16.15
C LEU A 114 3.90 19.20 -17.59
N SER A 115 2.72 18.67 -17.87
CA SER A 115 2.30 18.31 -19.22
C SER A 115 2.23 19.53 -20.15
N ALA A 116 1.68 20.66 -19.68
CA ALA A 116 1.58 21.89 -20.46
C ALA A 116 2.98 22.50 -20.77
N ASN A 117 3.97 22.25 -19.91
CA ASN A 117 5.36 22.70 -20.09
C ASN A 117 6.20 21.69 -20.91
N GLY A 118 5.58 20.66 -21.51
CA GLY A 118 6.22 19.73 -22.44
C GLY A 118 6.97 18.57 -21.78
N ALA A 119 6.72 18.28 -20.49
CA ALA A 119 7.27 17.06 -19.89
C ALA A 119 6.58 15.82 -20.50
N GLU A 120 7.37 14.77 -20.74
CA GLU A 120 6.88 13.53 -21.30
C GLU A 120 5.93 12.82 -20.32
N THR A 121 4.85 12.24 -20.83
CA THR A 121 3.89 11.46 -20.03
C THR A 121 4.57 10.37 -19.21
N SER A 122 5.59 9.73 -19.76
CA SER A 122 6.36 8.67 -19.10
C SER A 122 7.16 9.18 -17.89
N GLU A 123 7.69 10.39 -17.97
CA GLU A 123 8.46 11.01 -16.89
C GLU A 123 7.53 11.48 -15.74
N ILE A 124 6.39 12.06 -16.12
CA ILE A 124 5.36 12.44 -15.15
C ILE A 124 4.80 11.20 -14.44
N ALA A 125 4.55 10.10 -15.17
CA ALA A 125 4.11 8.83 -14.61
C ALA A 125 5.11 8.30 -13.56
N TYR A 126 6.41 8.36 -13.85
CA TYR A 126 7.42 7.99 -12.85
C TYR A 126 7.36 8.89 -11.61
N ALA A 127 7.29 10.20 -11.78
CA ALA A 127 7.22 11.15 -10.66
C ALA A 127 5.97 10.94 -9.77
N ILE A 128 4.84 10.53 -10.35
CA ILE A 128 3.62 10.18 -9.62
C ILE A 128 3.87 8.95 -8.74
N VAL A 129 4.42 7.87 -9.29
CA VAL A 129 4.68 6.64 -8.54
C VAL A 129 5.73 6.88 -7.45
N ASP A 130 6.79 7.63 -7.76
CA ASP A 130 7.85 8.02 -6.82
C ASP A 130 7.29 8.86 -5.66
N SER A 131 6.46 9.86 -5.95
CA SER A 131 5.79 10.67 -4.93
C SER A 131 4.91 9.82 -4.01
N SER A 132 4.17 8.85 -4.56
CA SER A 132 3.37 7.92 -3.75
C SER A 132 4.24 7.05 -2.85
N ALA A 133 5.32 6.47 -3.37
CA ALA A 133 6.25 5.65 -2.60
C ALA A 133 6.93 6.47 -1.47
N HIS A 134 7.33 7.72 -1.77
CA HIS A 134 7.87 8.64 -0.78
C HIS A 134 6.89 8.91 0.38
N LYS A 135 5.60 9.13 0.07
CA LYS A 135 4.56 9.34 1.10
C LYS A 135 4.38 8.13 1.99
N VAL A 136 4.33 6.93 1.39
CA VAL A 136 4.24 5.68 2.14
C VAL A 136 5.48 5.51 3.04
N ALA A 137 6.68 5.73 2.50
CA ALA A 137 7.92 5.67 3.28
C ALA A 137 7.93 6.65 4.47
N ALA A 138 7.46 7.90 4.27
CA ALA A 138 7.37 8.90 5.32
C ALA A 138 6.40 8.48 6.46
N LEU A 139 5.31 7.79 6.14
CA LEU A 139 4.41 7.21 7.13
C LEU A 139 5.11 6.12 7.96
N ILE A 140 5.80 5.20 7.26
CA ILE A 140 6.41 4.01 7.86
C ILE A 140 7.59 4.33 8.77
N LYS A 141 8.40 5.34 8.43
CA LYS A 141 9.55 5.78 9.25
C LYS A 141 9.19 6.11 10.70
N ARG A 142 7.91 6.29 11.00
CA ARG A 142 7.41 6.50 12.37
C ARG A 142 7.34 5.21 13.20
N LEU A 143 7.47 4.03 12.57
CA LEU A 143 7.41 2.71 13.22
C LEU A 143 8.76 2.02 13.27
N GLU A 144 9.86 2.66 13.27
CA GLU A 144 11.23 2.13 13.33
C GLU A 144 11.35 0.58 13.18
N ASN A 145 11.71 0.09 12.01
CA ASN A 145 12.00 -1.33 11.75
C ASN A 145 13.01 -1.43 10.59
N GLN A 146 13.59 -2.62 10.40
CA GLN A 146 14.57 -2.89 9.34
C GLN A 146 14.09 -3.92 8.31
N ILE A 147 13.00 -4.62 8.60
CA ILE A 147 12.44 -5.66 7.72
C ILE A 147 11.02 -5.26 7.35
N TYR A 148 10.77 -5.14 6.06
CA TYR A 148 9.50 -4.67 5.53
C TYR A 148 8.87 -5.70 4.60
N PHE A 149 7.58 -5.95 4.77
CA PHE A 149 6.79 -6.82 3.90
C PHE A 149 5.63 -6.04 3.27
N LEU A 150 5.64 -5.90 1.94
CA LEU A 150 4.63 -5.17 1.19
C LEU A 150 3.42 -6.07 0.88
N SER A 151 2.23 -5.62 1.26
CA SER A 151 0.93 -6.22 0.98
C SER A 151 -0.03 -5.22 0.31
N GLY A 152 -1.26 -5.67 0.03
CA GLY A 152 -2.26 -4.85 -0.65
C GLY A 152 -2.08 -4.79 -2.16
N GLY A 153 -2.83 -3.92 -2.82
CA GLY A 153 -2.89 -3.84 -4.29
C GLY A 153 -1.56 -3.50 -4.96
N LEU A 154 -0.66 -2.80 -4.27
CA LEU A 154 0.65 -2.42 -4.82
C LEU A 154 1.76 -3.46 -4.58
N SER A 155 1.48 -4.56 -3.90
CA SER A 155 2.46 -5.63 -3.67
C SER A 155 2.99 -6.27 -4.97
N ASN A 156 2.18 -6.27 -6.02
CA ASN A 156 2.51 -6.83 -7.34
C ASN A 156 3.05 -5.79 -8.33
N VAL A 157 3.43 -4.58 -7.87
CA VAL A 157 3.97 -3.51 -8.71
C VAL A 157 5.48 -3.38 -8.47
N PRO A 158 6.35 -3.95 -9.34
CA PRO A 158 7.81 -3.97 -9.13
C PRO A 158 8.41 -2.56 -8.97
N LEU A 159 7.97 -1.61 -9.79
CA LEU A 159 8.44 -0.22 -9.72
C LEU A 159 8.11 0.42 -8.35
N PHE A 160 6.90 0.22 -7.84
CA PHE A 160 6.52 0.76 -6.54
C PHE A 160 7.36 0.15 -5.41
N LYS A 161 7.53 -1.18 -5.44
CA LYS A 161 8.39 -1.91 -4.50
C LYS A 161 9.82 -1.37 -4.49
N GLN A 162 10.41 -1.17 -5.68
CA GLN A 162 11.76 -0.62 -5.83
C GLN A 162 11.86 0.78 -5.22
N LEU A 163 10.97 1.70 -5.62
CA LEU A 163 10.98 3.09 -5.14
C LEU A 163 10.75 3.19 -3.64
N LEU A 164 9.85 2.36 -3.10
CA LEU A 164 9.62 2.28 -1.65
C LEU A 164 10.90 1.86 -0.92
N GLY A 165 11.62 0.87 -1.44
CA GLY A 165 12.91 0.42 -0.90
C GLY A 165 13.98 1.51 -0.97
N GLU A 166 14.07 2.25 -2.09
CA GLU A 166 14.98 3.39 -2.24
C GLU A 166 14.69 4.47 -1.18
N HIS A 167 13.43 4.82 -0.94
CA HIS A 167 13.04 5.83 0.06
C HIS A 167 13.22 5.37 1.52
N LEU A 168 13.10 4.10 1.79
CA LEU A 168 13.32 3.50 3.13
C LEU A 168 14.78 3.17 3.39
N GLY A 169 15.60 3.05 2.34
CA GLY A 169 16.97 2.57 2.45
C GLY A 169 17.04 1.09 2.89
N ALA A 170 16.04 0.30 2.51
CA ALA A 170 15.89 -1.09 2.96
C ALA A 170 15.30 -1.97 1.85
N GLU A 171 15.55 -3.27 1.95
CA GLU A 171 14.91 -4.25 1.06
C GLU A 171 13.44 -4.43 1.45
N ILE A 172 12.58 -4.46 0.44
CA ILE A 172 11.14 -4.71 0.59
C ILE A 172 10.84 -6.13 0.13
N PHE A 173 10.33 -6.94 1.05
CA PHE A 173 9.86 -8.29 0.75
C PHE A 173 8.39 -8.26 0.33
N THR A 174 7.97 -9.25 -0.43
CA THR A 174 6.56 -9.48 -0.80
C THR A 174 6.38 -10.95 -1.18
N HIS A 175 5.16 -11.36 -1.43
CA HIS A 175 4.80 -12.72 -1.86
C HIS A 175 3.73 -12.64 -2.95
N GLU A 176 3.63 -13.61 -3.84
CA GLU A 176 2.63 -13.64 -4.92
C GLU A 176 1.19 -13.52 -4.39
N ASN A 177 0.92 -14.07 -3.21
CA ASN A 177 -0.36 -14.00 -2.51
C ASN A 177 -0.48 -12.81 -1.53
N ALA A 178 0.45 -11.86 -1.53
CA ALA A 178 0.45 -10.74 -0.58
C ALA A 178 -0.80 -9.86 -0.68
N ILE A 179 -1.41 -9.77 -1.86
CA ILE A 179 -2.69 -9.08 -2.06
C ILE A 179 -3.84 -9.69 -1.23
N TYR A 180 -3.71 -10.94 -0.81
CA TYR A 180 -4.72 -11.69 -0.05
C TYR A 180 -4.43 -11.74 1.46
N CYS A 181 -3.43 -11.02 1.98
CA CYS A 181 -3.07 -11.05 3.41
C CYS A 181 -4.28 -10.88 4.33
N GLY A 182 -5.17 -9.92 4.05
CA GLY A 182 -6.39 -9.74 4.83
C GLY A 182 -7.30 -10.97 4.87
N ALA A 183 -7.51 -11.61 3.71
CA ALA A 183 -8.34 -12.81 3.60
C ALA A 183 -7.69 -14.03 4.28
N ILE A 184 -6.38 -14.21 4.11
CA ILE A 184 -5.59 -15.28 4.76
C ILE A 184 -5.68 -15.13 6.28
N GLY A 185 -5.45 -13.92 6.80
CA GLY A 185 -5.55 -13.67 8.24
C GLY A 185 -6.96 -13.88 8.80
N ALA A 186 -8.01 -13.49 8.05
CA ALA A 186 -9.39 -13.76 8.42
C ALA A 186 -9.67 -15.28 8.47
N ALA A 187 -9.14 -16.06 7.54
CA ALA A 187 -9.27 -17.52 7.55
C ALA A 187 -8.56 -18.16 8.75
N ILE A 188 -7.34 -17.68 9.08
CA ILE A 188 -6.58 -18.12 10.26
C ILE A 188 -7.38 -17.87 11.55
N MET A 189 -7.96 -16.68 11.70
CA MET A 189 -8.78 -16.35 12.87
C MET A 189 -10.05 -17.19 12.96
N GLY A 190 -10.71 -17.44 11.83
CA GLY A 190 -11.88 -18.30 11.78
C GLY A 190 -11.58 -19.76 12.18
N LYS A 191 -10.39 -20.27 11.83
CA LYS A 191 -9.92 -21.59 12.22
C LYS A 191 -9.65 -21.64 13.74
N ARG A 192 -8.83 -20.72 14.27
CA ARG A 192 -8.50 -20.67 15.71
C ARG A 192 -9.74 -20.68 16.60
N ARG A 193 -10.76 -19.91 16.23
CA ARG A 193 -12.01 -19.86 17.03
C ARG A 193 -12.82 -21.15 16.97
N LYS A 194 -12.69 -21.94 15.91
CA LYS A 194 -13.34 -23.28 15.85
C LYS A 194 -12.63 -24.30 16.73
N ASP A 195 -11.33 -24.17 16.88
CA ASP A 195 -10.52 -25.08 17.68
C ASP A 195 -10.65 -24.78 19.20
N GLU A 196 -11.21 -23.62 19.56
CA GLU A 196 -11.48 -23.19 20.95
C GLU A 196 -12.89 -23.55 21.45
N VAL A 197 -13.78 -24.06 20.59
CA VAL A 197 -15.17 -24.47 20.88
C VAL A 197 -15.27 -25.99 20.81
#